data_7649626d1e11756d26d471ecb47d6f8f
#
_entry.id   7649626d1e11756d26d471ecb47d6f8f
#
_cell.length_a   1.000
_cell.length_b   1.000
_cell.length_c   1.000
_cell.angle_alpha   90.00
_cell.angle_beta   90.00
_cell.angle_gamma   90.00
#
_symmetry.space_group_name_H-M   'P 1'
#
loop_
_entity.id
_entity.type
_entity.pdbx_description
1 polymer ?
#
loop_
_entity_poly.entity_id
_entity_poly.type
_entity_poly.pdbx_seq_one_letter_code
_entity_poly.pdbx_strand_id
1 'polypeptide(L)'
;MCKMPLLIITNDELRMTNENIHNISTSRRDFLKFLGFSTAVAALAGCEGAVHKTIPYIIQPESIVAGEANYYATCIADGFDFASVLVKTREGRPIAVLRNPEAKAGGAVNARILASVLSLYDEHRNPSPTLSQGGELWQQLDTKAITALEKAKAEGKQIVMLSQTLASPSNYALIELLKEKYPTFKLVEYDTISEDAILTAFEWRYGLRAMPDYDFSKAKLIVSFDADFLGDWNGGGYEAGYAQGRIPSKANGMSRHIQLEANLSLTGANADERIALTPDQVKKALAYCFQYLKGFEENEQFHFPTSIIKKEENKVTIEDKIKKIASELKKAGRKALVVTGIDSAEAQLIAFAINEHLQSESFSPQTPVLTRKGNVKALQQLLTDMNEGKVGTLFINNLNPLYSLPNAEAFAADLKKVPFSVSFAMRADETAQQTTLWAPQPHYLESWGDIEFKYGHYGLMQPCIRQLFNTRQWQDCFLQWAGHKESYYYFIKVLSWVKSSARP
;
A
#
# COMPACT_ATOMS: atom_id res chain seq x y z
N MET A 1 -13.63 -32.57 3.59
CA MET A 1 -12.17 -32.41 3.35
C MET A 1 -11.99 -31.98 1.91
N CYS A 2 -11.99 -30.70 1.65
CA CYS A 2 -11.72 -30.15 0.33
C CYS A 2 -10.29 -29.60 0.37
N LYS A 3 -9.37 -30.29 -0.29
CA LYS A 3 -8.01 -29.79 -0.51
C LYS A 3 -8.14 -28.58 -1.46
N MET A 4 -7.95 -27.37 -0.98
CA MET A 4 -7.66 -26.26 -1.88
C MET A 4 -6.31 -26.54 -2.55
N PRO A 5 -6.22 -26.58 -3.88
CA PRO A 5 -4.93 -26.76 -4.54
C PRO A 5 -4.07 -25.52 -4.23
N LEU A 6 -2.90 -25.74 -3.63
CA LEU A 6 -1.80 -24.79 -3.73
C LEU A 6 -1.54 -24.58 -5.22
N LEU A 7 -1.73 -23.35 -5.69
CA LEU A 7 -1.33 -23.00 -7.05
C LEU A 7 0.20 -22.90 -7.07
N ILE A 8 0.86 -24.03 -7.27
CA ILE A 8 2.30 -24.10 -7.54
C ILE A 8 2.43 -23.89 -9.04
N ILE A 9 2.90 -22.74 -9.46
CA ILE A 9 3.29 -22.54 -10.86
C ILE A 9 4.66 -23.19 -11.03
N THR A 10 4.73 -24.24 -11.82
CA THR A 10 5.97 -24.97 -12.09
C THR A 10 6.81 -24.27 -13.17
N ASN A 11 8.12 -24.53 -13.19
CA ASN A 11 9.07 -23.94 -14.14
C ASN A 11 8.73 -24.16 -15.63
N ASP A 12 7.87 -25.12 -15.96
CA ASP A 12 7.51 -25.43 -17.35
C ASP A 12 6.61 -24.37 -17.99
N GLU A 13 5.77 -23.66 -17.20
CA GLU A 13 4.94 -22.56 -17.71
C GLU A 13 5.76 -21.27 -17.98
N LEU A 14 6.92 -21.13 -17.32
CA LEU A 14 7.87 -20.02 -17.57
C LEU A 14 8.80 -20.30 -18.75
N ARG A 15 8.92 -21.54 -19.20
CA ARG A 15 9.72 -21.89 -20.40
C ARG A 15 9.10 -21.41 -21.71
N MET A 16 7.80 -21.23 -21.78
CA MET A 16 7.11 -20.86 -23.02
C MET A 16 7.35 -19.41 -23.48
N THR A 17 7.97 -18.56 -22.65
CA THR A 17 8.32 -17.17 -23.03
C THR A 17 9.78 -17.00 -23.52
N ASN A 18 10.61 -18.06 -23.47
CA ASN A 18 12.04 -17.97 -23.86
C ASN A 18 12.36 -18.51 -25.27
N GLU A 19 11.38 -18.98 -26.03
CA GLU A 19 11.66 -19.55 -27.37
C GLU A 19 11.93 -18.53 -28.50
N ASN A 20 11.93 -17.24 -28.23
CA ASN A 20 12.17 -16.21 -29.24
C ASN A 20 13.59 -15.58 -29.21
N ILE A 21 14.58 -16.22 -28.58
CA ILE A 21 15.98 -15.74 -28.57
C ILE A 21 16.92 -16.74 -29.26
N HIS A 22 16.53 -17.34 -30.35
CA HIS A 22 17.44 -18.09 -31.19
C HIS A 22 17.45 -17.55 -32.62
N ASN A 23 18.11 -16.40 -32.80
CA ASN A 23 18.80 -16.02 -34.05
C ASN A 23 19.88 -14.96 -33.78
N ILE A 24 20.83 -15.31 -32.94
CA ILE A 24 22.10 -14.58 -32.89
C ILE A 24 23.12 -15.43 -33.64
N SER A 25 23.48 -15.02 -34.85
CA SER A 25 24.58 -15.62 -35.57
C SER A 25 25.89 -15.26 -34.82
N THR A 26 26.33 -16.16 -33.96
CA THR A 26 27.62 -16.06 -33.28
C THR A 26 28.75 -16.21 -34.29
N SER A 27 29.65 -15.23 -34.35
CA SER A 27 30.83 -15.29 -35.22
C SER A 27 31.75 -16.41 -34.70
N ARG A 28 32.53 -17.04 -35.62
CA ARG A 28 33.56 -18.06 -35.26
C ARG A 28 34.50 -17.58 -34.17
N ARG A 29 34.76 -16.29 -34.10
CA ARG A 29 35.65 -15.66 -33.12
C ARG A 29 35.01 -15.60 -31.71
N ASP A 30 33.70 -15.40 -31.60
CA ASP A 30 32.98 -15.38 -30.32
C ASP A 30 32.77 -16.79 -29.77
N PHE A 31 32.59 -17.79 -30.65
CA PHE A 31 32.57 -19.20 -30.29
C PHE A 31 33.93 -19.66 -29.71
N LEU A 32 35.05 -19.25 -30.34
CA LEU A 32 36.40 -19.59 -29.85
C LEU A 32 36.73 -18.89 -28.53
N LYS A 33 36.26 -17.66 -28.32
CA LYS A 33 36.37 -16.98 -27.02
C LYS A 33 35.58 -17.71 -25.94
N PHE A 34 34.37 -18.15 -26.25
CA PHE A 34 33.55 -18.91 -25.34
C PHE A 34 34.17 -20.26 -24.97
N LEU A 35 34.73 -20.94 -25.94
CA LEU A 35 35.43 -22.23 -25.72
C LEU A 35 36.71 -22.04 -24.87
N GLY A 36 37.50 -20.99 -25.15
CA GLY A 36 38.68 -20.64 -24.36
C GLY A 36 38.35 -20.26 -22.92
N PHE A 37 37.24 -19.54 -22.69
CA PHE A 37 36.80 -19.19 -21.37
C PHE A 37 36.27 -20.41 -20.59
N SER A 38 35.55 -21.31 -21.25
CA SER A 38 35.00 -22.53 -20.60
C SER A 38 36.11 -23.50 -20.17
N THR A 39 37.20 -23.65 -20.95
CA THR A 39 38.37 -24.47 -20.56
C THR A 39 39.17 -23.84 -19.43
N ALA A 40 39.31 -22.50 -19.40
CA ALA A 40 39.96 -21.79 -18.31
C ALA A 40 39.16 -21.87 -16.98
N VAL A 41 37.83 -21.80 -17.05
CA VAL A 41 36.95 -21.97 -15.89
C VAL A 41 36.98 -23.41 -15.39
N ALA A 42 37.03 -24.41 -16.28
CA ALA A 42 37.14 -25.82 -15.89
C ALA A 42 38.52 -26.14 -15.25
N ALA A 43 39.60 -25.47 -15.70
CA ALA A 43 40.92 -25.61 -15.10
C ALA A 43 41.04 -24.94 -13.72
N LEU A 44 40.35 -23.81 -13.51
CA LEU A 44 40.27 -23.13 -12.20
C LEU A 44 39.34 -23.84 -11.21
N ALA A 45 38.33 -24.59 -11.67
CA ALA A 45 37.46 -25.41 -10.85
C ALA A 45 38.15 -26.70 -10.33
N GLY A 46 39.31 -27.05 -10.83
CA GLY A 46 40.11 -28.18 -10.39
C GLY A 46 40.95 -27.99 -9.12
N CYS A 47 41.06 -26.73 -8.62
CA CYS A 47 41.74 -26.46 -7.36
C CYS A 47 40.69 -26.31 -6.24
N GLU A 48 40.58 -27.38 -5.43
CA GLU A 48 39.93 -27.42 -4.11
C GLU A 48 38.63 -26.65 -3.99
N GLY A 49 37.60 -27.16 -4.64
CA GLY A 49 36.23 -26.72 -4.37
C GLY A 49 35.91 -26.93 -2.90
N ALA A 50 35.51 -25.86 -2.24
CA ALA A 50 34.83 -25.97 -0.98
C ALA A 50 33.77 -27.06 -1.11
N VAL A 51 33.94 -28.17 -0.39
CA VAL A 51 32.96 -29.22 -0.26
C VAL A 51 31.74 -28.55 0.36
N HIS A 52 30.81 -28.11 -0.45
CA HIS A 52 29.48 -27.79 0.01
C HIS A 52 28.95 -29.10 0.61
N LYS A 53 28.98 -29.19 1.93
CA LYS A 53 28.26 -30.22 2.66
C LYS A 53 26.79 -29.95 2.32
N THR A 54 26.31 -30.54 1.25
CA THR A 54 24.91 -30.76 1.00
C THR A 54 24.45 -31.64 2.15
N ILE A 55 23.77 -31.08 3.13
CA ILE A 55 23.06 -31.86 4.13
C ILE A 55 21.91 -32.49 3.37
N PRO A 56 21.94 -33.82 3.08
CA PRO A 56 20.82 -34.44 2.40
C PRO A 56 19.61 -34.32 3.32
N TYR A 57 18.47 -33.91 2.78
CA TYR A 57 17.22 -34.01 3.50
C TYR A 57 17.01 -35.47 3.87
N ILE A 58 16.85 -35.78 5.14
CA ILE A 58 16.54 -37.12 5.63
C ILE A 58 15.19 -37.60 5.04
N ILE A 59 14.27 -36.64 4.81
CA ILE A 59 13.02 -36.82 4.09
C ILE A 59 12.88 -35.60 3.18
N GLN A 60 12.99 -35.84 1.86
CA GLN A 60 12.74 -34.77 0.87
C GLN A 60 11.24 -34.44 0.86
N PRO A 61 10.81 -33.18 1.11
CA PRO A 61 9.42 -32.81 0.90
C PRO A 61 9.01 -33.03 -0.57
N GLU A 62 7.84 -33.61 -0.82
CA GLU A 62 7.35 -33.94 -2.15
C GLU A 62 7.38 -32.79 -3.17
N SER A 63 7.35 -31.53 -2.68
CA SER A 63 7.28 -30.33 -3.50
C SER A 63 8.59 -29.55 -3.60
N ILE A 64 9.71 -30.04 -3.05
CA ILE A 64 11.00 -29.34 -3.07
C ILE A 64 12.04 -30.17 -3.84
N VAL A 65 12.49 -29.64 -4.98
CA VAL A 65 13.62 -30.17 -5.74
C VAL A 65 14.83 -29.30 -5.45
N ALA A 66 15.95 -29.91 -5.05
CA ALA A 66 17.18 -29.18 -4.75
C ALA A 66 17.65 -28.40 -5.99
N GLY A 67 17.91 -27.10 -5.84
CA GLY A 67 18.34 -26.23 -6.93
C GLY A 67 17.20 -25.62 -7.76
N GLU A 68 15.95 -26.08 -7.63
CA GLU A 68 14.80 -25.47 -8.29
C GLU A 68 14.09 -24.47 -7.36
N ALA A 69 13.51 -23.43 -7.97
CA ALA A 69 12.79 -22.40 -7.23
C ALA A 69 11.28 -22.70 -7.24
N ASN A 70 10.65 -22.56 -6.07
CA ASN A 70 9.21 -22.56 -5.94
C ASN A 70 8.68 -21.12 -5.83
N TYR A 71 7.46 -20.88 -6.30
CA TYR A 71 6.81 -19.57 -6.27
C TYR A 71 5.52 -19.66 -5.48
N TYR A 72 5.34 -18.74 -4.55
CA TYR A 72 4.15 -18.65 -3.72
C TYR A 72 3.46 -17.32 -3.97
N ALA A 73 2.17 -17.35 -4.33
CA ALA A 73 1.36 -16.15 -4.41
C ALA A 73 0.95 -15.72 -3.01
N THR A 74 1.20 -14.46 -2.66
CA THR A 74 0.80 -13.85 -1.40
C THR A 74 0.54 -12.36 -1.60
N CYS A 75 0.22 -11.65 -0.51
CA CYS A 75 0.06 -10.21 -0.54
C CYS A 75 0.95 -9.56 0.51
N ILE A 76 1.40 -8.35 0.24
CA ILE A 76 2.03 -7.46 1.21
C ILE A 76 1.03 -6.38 1.63
N ALA A 77 0.99 -6.11 2.93
CA ALA A 77 0.31 -4.98 3.55
C ALA A 77 1.17 -4.50 4.71
N ASP A 78 2.01 -3.52 4.46
CA ASP A 78 2.88 -2.93 5.50
C ASP A 78 2.42 -1.53 5.94
N GLY A 79 1.21 -1.17 5.51
CA GLY A 79 0.53 0.08 5.83
C GLY A 79 0.76 1.20 4.83
N PHE A 80 1.82 1.16 4.05
CA PHE A 80 2.01 2.08 2.94
C PHE A 80 1.94 1.34 1.59
N ASP A 81 2.63 0.22 1.49
CA ASP A 81 2.67 -0.61 0.30
C ASP A 81 1.67 -1.78 0.41
N PHE A 82 0.80 -1.91 -0.59
CA PHE A 82 -0.20 -2.96 -0.71
C PHE A 82 -0.10 -3.58 -2.09
N ALA A 83 0.30 -4.84 -2.17
CA ALA A 83 0.43 -5.51 -3.44
C ALA A 83 0.17 -7.02 -3.37
N SER A 84 -0.30 -7.59 -4.48
CA SER A 84 -0.29 -9.02 -4.74
C SER A 84 1.04 -9.39 -5.40
N VAL A 85 1.77 -10.31 -4.81
CA VAL A 85 3.15 -10.64 -5.18
C VAL A 85 3.35 -12.13 -5.34
N LEU A 86 4.38 -12.49 -6.12
CA LEU A 86 4.94 -13.83 -6.15
C LEU A 86 6.25 -13.85 -5.36
N VAL A 87 6.35 -14.74 -4.41
CA VAL A 87 7.55 -14.92 -3.60
C VAL A 87 8.32 -16.12 -4.12
N LYS A 88 9.51 -15.86 -4.64
CA LYS A 88 10.45 -16.91 -5.07
C LYS A 88 11.15 -17.48 -3.86
N THR A 89 11.03 -18.80 -3.66
CA THR A 89 11.72 -19.51 -2.59
C THR A 89 12.70 -20.53 -3.19
N ARG A 90 13.78 -20.77 -2.49
CA ARG A 90 14.71 -21.86 -2.79
C ARG A 90 14.96 -22.66 -1.51
N GLU A 91 14.74 -23.96 -1.58
CA GLU A 91 14.91 -24.84 -0.42
C GLU A 91 14.15 -24.34 0.82
N GLY A 92 12.92 -23.86 0.62
CA GLY A 92 12.07 -23.31 1.67
C GLY A 92 12.44 -21.92 2.17
N ARG A 93 13.41 -21.22 1.54
CA ARG A 93 13.82 -19.86 1.93
C ARG A 93 13.35 -18.82 0.90
N PRO A 94 12.56 -17.84 1.27
CA PRO A 94 12.24 -16.69 0.42
C PRO A 94 13.51 -15.94 0.01
N ILE A 95 13.72 -15.75 -1.30
CA ILE A 95 14.93 -15.09 -1.85
C ILE A 95 14.61 -13.86 -2.70
N ALA A 96 13.39 -13.74 -3.20
CA ALA A 96 12.97 -12.58 -3.97
C ALA A 96 11.46 -12.41 -3.91
N VAL A 97 11.01 -11.17 -4.01
CA VAL A 97 9.61 -10.79 -4.21
C VAL A 97 9.49 -10.28 -5.64
N LEU A 98 8.49 -10.75 -6.36
CA LEU A 98 8.24 -10.45 -7.76
C LEU A 98 6.81 -9.96 -7.96
N ARG A 99 6.57 -9.27 -9.08
CA ARG A 99 5.22 -8.91 -9.49
C ARG A 99 4.41 -10.18 -9.76
N ASN A 100 3.14 -10.18 -9.31
CA ASN A 100 2.18 -11.20 -9.71
C ASN A 100 1.49 -10.77 -11.02
N PRO A 101 1.76 -11.43 -12.15
CA PRO A 101 1.17 -11.04 -13.45
C PRO A 101 -0.33 -11.33 -13.53
N GLU A 102 -0.86 -12.22 -12.70
CA GLU A 102 -2.28 -12.59 -12.67
C GLU A 102 -3.10 -11.75 -11.68
N ALA A 103 -2.47 -10.80 -10.98
CA ALA A 103 -3.16 -9.95 -10.03
C ALA A 103 -4.20 -9.08 -10.72
N LYS A 104 -5.46 -9.22 -10.32
CA LYS A 104 -6.59 -8.39 -10.80
C LYS A 104 -6.67 -7.04 -10.10
N ALA A 105 -6.07 -6.93 -8.92
CA ALA A 105 -5.90 -5.69 -8.15
C ALA A 105 -4.60 -5.79 -7.35
N GLY A 106 -4.00 -4.65 -6.99
CA GLY A 106 -2.74 -4.64 -6.26
C GLY A 106 -1.55 -5.23 -7.04
N GLY A 107 -1.60 -5.21 -8.37
CA GLY A 107 -0.55 -5.80 -9.23
C GLY A 107 0.66 -4.89 -9.45
N ALA A 108 0.65 -3.68 -8.94
CA ALA A 108 1.80 -2.77 -9.01
C ALA A 108 2.81 -3.13 -7.90
N VAL A 109 4.09 -3.17 -8.26
CA VAL A 109 5.18 -3.39 -7.31
C VAL A 109 6.24 -2.30 -7.51
N ASN A 110 6.65 -1.69 -6.41
CA ASN A 110 7.72 -0.70 -6.38
C ASN A 110 9.00 -1.29 -5.79
N ALA A 111 10.06 -0.48 -5.72
CA ALA A 111 11.35 -0.92 -5.20
C ALA A 111 11.27 -1.37 -3.73
N ARG A 112 10.41 -0.74 -2.89
CA ARG A 112 10.22 -1.13 -1.48
C ARG A 112 9.61 -2.52 -1.38
N ILE A 113 8.58 -2.80 -2.18
CA ILE A 113 7.93 -4.12 -2.23
C ILE A 113 8.93 -5.19 -2.68
N LEU A 114 9.71 -4.93 -3.73
CA LEU A 114 10.74 -5.87 -4.20
C LEU A 114 11.82 -6.13 -3.15
N ALA A 115 12.20 -5.10 -2.39
CA ALA A 115 13.19 -5.19 -1.33
C ALA A 115 12.63 -5.77 -0.01
N SER A 116 11.32 -5.96 0.12
CA SER A 116 10.68 -6.37 1.39
C SER A 116 11.18 -7.72 1.93
N VAL A 117 11.68 -8.60 1.06
CA VAL A 117 12.29 -9.88 1.48
C VAL A 117 13.52 -9.67 2.38
N LEU A 118 14.22 -8.54 2.26
CA LEU A 118 15.40 -8.24 3.06
C LEU A 118 15.02 -8.03 4.53
N SER A 119 13.86 -7.45 4.81
CA SER A 119 13.39 -7.26 6.18
C SER A 119 13.03 -8.57 6.89
N LEU A 120 12.82 -9.68 6.16
CA LEU A 120 12.66 -11.01 6.76
C LEU A 120 13.92 -11.46 7.49
N TYR A 121 15.09 -11.14 6.94
CA TYR A 121 16.40 -11.58 7.42
C TYR A 121 17.16 -10.49 8.18
N ASP A 122 16.47 -9.42 8.55
CA ASP A 122 17.06 -8.33 9.31
C ASP A 122 17.46 -8.79 10.71
N GLU A 123 18.72 -8.61 11.07
CA GLU A 123 19.28 -8.98 12.37
C GLU A 123 18.72 -8.15 13.53
N HIS A 124 18.14 -6.96 13.25
CA HIS A 124 17.49 -6.12 14.25
C HIS A 124 16.06 -6.56 14.58
N ARG A 125 15.54 -7.61 13.93
CA ARG A 125 14.31 -8.27 14.37
C ARG A 125 14.58 -8.96 15.71
N ASN A 126 13.82 -8.57 16.75
CA ASN A 126 14.02 -9.22 18.03
C ASN A 126 13.47 -10.66 18.03
N PRO A 127 14.30 -11.64 18.42
CA PRO A 127 13.85 -13.02 18.51
C PRO A 127 12.83 -13.26 19.64
N SER A 128 12.66 -12.34 20.58
CA SER A 128 11.84 -12.51 21.78
C SER A 128 11.29 -11.20 22.31
N PRO A 129 10.10 -11.18 22.92
CA PRO A 129 9.62 -10.01 23.67
C PRO A 129 10.56 -9.65 24.83
N THR A 130 10.61 -8.39 25.20
CA THR A 130 11.62 -7.80 26.13
C THR A 130 11.50 -8.19 27.59
N LEU A 131 10.59 -9.07 28.00
CA LEU A 131 10.29 -9.26 29.44
C LEU A 131 10.99 -10.39 30.14
N SER A 132 11.81 -11.18 29.53
CA SER A 132 12.66 -12.26 30.06
C SER A 132 12.77 -13.45 29.10
N GLN A 133 13.63 -14.42 29.38
CA GLN A 133 13.91 -15.53 28.46
C GLN A 133 12.93 -16.70 28.68
N GLY A 134 12.29 -17.20 27.58
CA GLY A 134 11.54 -18.47 27.58
C GLY A 134 10.07 -18.36 27.18
N GLY A 135 9.40 -19.50 26.96
CA GLY A 135 7.99 -19.58 26.52
C GLY A 135 6.93 -19.02 27.47
N GLU A 136 7.30 -18.81 28.74
CA GLU A 136 6.47 -18.17 29.77
C GLU A 136 6.16 -16.70 29.48
N LEU A 137 6.85 -16.11 28.57
CA LEU A 137 6.84 -14.70 28.20
C LEU A 137 5.53 -14.25 27.59
N TRP A 138 5.03 -14.99 26.59
CA TRP A 138 3.74 -14.69 25.99
C TRP A 138 2.61 -14.86 27.02
N GLN A 139 2.68 -15.84 27.93
CA GLN A 139 1.72 -15.98 29.03
C GLN A 139 1.71 -14.78 29.97
N GLN A 140 2.89 -14.26 30.33
CA GLN A 140 2.99 -13.07 31.19
C GLN A 140 2.45 -11.83 30.48
N LEU A 141 2.75 -11.66 29.18
CA LEU A 141 2.22 -10.58 28.37
C LEU A 141 0.68 -10.67 28.27
N ASP A 142 0.16 -11.85 27.98
CA ASP A 142 -1.29 -12.08 27.91
C ASP A 142 -1.99 -11.76 29.23
N THR A 143 -1.42 -12.19 30.36
CA THR A 143 -1.96 -11.92 31.70
C THR A 143 -2.00 -10.41 31.99
N LYS A 144 -0.91 -9.69 31.68
CA LYS A 144 -0.86 -8.23 31.88
C LYS A 144 -1.82 -7.50 30.96
N ALA A 145 -1.90 -7.91 29.70
CA ALA A 145 -2.81 -7.30 28.71
C ALA A 145 -4.27 -7.51 29.11
N ILE A 146 -4.68 -8.74 29.46
CA ILE A 146 -6.04 -9.03 29.90
C ILE A 146 -6.38 -8.24 31.16
N THR A 147 -5.47 -8.18 32.15
CA THR A 147 -5.67 -7.40 33.37
C THR A 147 -5.87 -5.91 33.08
N ALA A 148 -5.06 -5.35 32.16
CA ALA A 148 -5.18 -3.95 31.76
C ALA A 148 -6.48 -3.66 30.99
N LEU A 149 -6.90 -4.56 30.10
CA LEU A 149 -8.14 -4.46 29.36
C LEU A 149 -9.36 -4.49 30.29
N GLU A 150 -9.43 -5.45 31.23
CA GLU A 150 -10.51 -5.54 32.18
C GLU A 150 -10.54 -4.34 33.14
N LYS A 151 -9.36 -3.84 33.55
CA LYS A 151 -9.28 -2.61 34.35
C LYS A 151 -9.79 -1.39 33.58
N ALA A 152 -9.35 -1.20 32.34
CA ALA A 152 -9.80 -0.08 31.52
C ALA A 152 -11.33 -0.13 31.31
N LYS A 153 -11.88 -1.34 31.07
CA LYS A 153 -13.33 -1.57 30.96
C LYS A 153 -14.06 -1.19 32.26
N ALA A 154 -13.56 -1.64 33.42
CA ALA A 154 -14.17 -1.34 34.72
C ALA A 154 -14.13 0.15 35.05
N GLU A 155 -13.07 0.86 34.66
CA GLU A 155 -12.90 2.31 34.84
C GLU A 155 -13.64 3.14 33.77
N GLY A 156 -14.26 2.52 32.76
CA GLY A 156 -14.91 3.22 31.65
C GLY A 156 -13.94 3.98 30.74
N LYS A 157 -12.64 3.69 30.82
CA LYS A 157 -11.61 4.31 30.00
C LYS A 157 -11.58 3.70 28.60
N GLN A 158 -11.10 4.50 27.65
CA GLN A 158 -10.95 4.07 26.26
C GLN A 158 -9.84 3.02 26.13
N ILE A 159 -10.11 2.01 25.34
CA ILE A 159 -9.14 1.04 24.83
C ILE A 159 -8.93 1.37 23.36
N VAL A 160 -7.74 1.78 22.98
CA VAL A 160 -7.47 2.29 21.62
C VAL A 160 -6.43 1.43 20.92
N MET A 161 -6.72 1.07 19.67
CA MET A 161 -5.73 0.57 18.72
C MET A 161 -5.41 1.68 17.72
N LEU A 162 -4.18 2.18 17.74
CA LEU A 162 -3.61 3.06 16.75
C LEU A 162 -2.87 2.21 15.72
N SER A 163 -3.30 2.23 14.48
CA SER A 163 -2.78 1.38 13.41
C SER A 163 -2.63 2.16 12.12
N GLN A 164 -1.77 1.69 11.24
CA GLN A 164 -1.86 2.01 9.81
C GLN A 164 -3.17 1.45 9.26
N THR A 165 -3.55 1.89 8.05
CA THR A 165 -4.70 1.33 7.33
C THR A 165 -4.59 -0.19 7.28
N LEU A 166 -5.58 -0.88 7.82
CA LEU A 166 -5.61 -2.34 7.89
C LEU A 166 -5.98 -2.98 6.54
N ALA A 167 -6.84 -2.33 5.77
CA ALA A 167 -7.36 -2.78 4.46
C ALA A 167 -7.81 -4.26 4.43
N SER A 168 -8.16 -4.83 5.57
CA SER A 168 -8.44 -6.26 5.75
C SER A 168 -9.84 -6.46 6.32
N PRO A 169 -10.75 -7.12 5.57
CA PRO A 169 -12.07 -7.44 6.07
C PRO A 169 -12.07 -8.29 7.34
N SER A 170 -11.11 -9.21 7.47
CA SER A 170 -11.00 -10.08 8.64
C SER A 170 -10.50 -9.30 9.87
N ASN A 171 -9.59 -8.34 9.67
CA ASN A 171 -9.15 -7.46 10.75
C ASN A 171 -10.30 -6.59 11.26
N TYR A 172 -11.11 -6.00 10.36
CA TYR A 172 -12.27 -5.21 10.79
C TYR A 172 -13.30 -6.08 11.50
N ALA A 173 -13.54 -7.32 11.06
CA ALA A 173 -14.42 -8.26 11.77
C ALA A 173 -13.91 -8.60 13.18
N LEU A 174 -12.59 -8.77 13.32
CA LEU A 174 -11.95 -8.96 14.64
C LEU A 174 -12.11 -7.73 15.53
N ILE A 175 -11.99 -6.52 14.99
CA ILE A 175 -12.22 -5.27 15.73
C ILE A 175 -13.66 -5.19 16.24
N GLU A 176 -14.65 -5.57 15.42
CA GLU A 176 -16.06 -5.59 15.87
C GLU A 176 -16.26 -6.62 16.98
N LEU A 177 -15.68 -7.80 16.89
CA LEU A 177 -15.68 -8.80 17.96
C LEU A 177 -15.09 -8.25 19.28
N LEU A 178 -14.01 -7.47 19.19
CA LEU A 178 -13.43 -6.81 20.38
C LEU A 178 -14.35 -5.76 20.98
N LYS A 179 -15.07 -4.99 20.15
CA LYS A 179 -16.04 -4.00 20.61
C LYS A 179 -17.23 -4.64 21.35
N GLU A 180 -17.64 -5.86 20.97
CA GLU A 180 -18.66 -6.61 21.70
C GLU A 180 -18.21 -6.91 23.14
N LYS A 181 -16.95 -7.32 23.33
CA LYS A 181 -16.41 -7.60 24.66
C LYS A 181 -16.01 -6.33 25.42
N TYR A 182 -15.43 -5.37 24.71
CA TYR A 182 -14.92 -4.12 25.24
C TYR A 182 -15.58 -2.92 24.54
N PRO A 183 -16.75 -2.46 24.97
CA PRO A 183 -17.53 -1.41 24.27
C PRO A 183 -16.78 -0.07 24.10
N THR A 184 -15.77 0.19 24.92
CA THR A 184 -14.91 1.38 24.82
C THR A 184 -13.74 1.21 23.84
N PHE A 185 -13.67 0.08 23.13
CA PHE A 185 -12.63 -0.18 22.14
C PHE A 185 -12.82 0.70 20.90
N LYS A 186 -11.72 1.37 20.48
CA LYS A 186 -11.68 2.22 19.30
C LYS A 186 -10.50 1.84 18.42
N LEU A 187 -10.72 1.79 17.10
CA LEU A 187 -9.67 1.76 16.11
C LEU A 187 -9.44 3.18 15.61
N VAL A 188 -8.19 3.63 15.62
CA VAL A 188 -7.74 4.88 14.99
C VAL A 188 -6.73 4.50 13.91
N GLU A 189 -7.10 4.74 12.66
CA GLU A 189 -6.20 4.53 11.53
C GLU A 189 -5.47 5.83 11.19
N TYR A 190 -4.15 5.74 11.08
CA TYR A 190 -3.25 6.84 10.76
C TYR A 190 -2.23 6.37 9.74
N ASP A 191 -2.23 6.99 8.57
CA ASP A 191 -1.24 6.75 7.54
C ASP A 191 -0.15 7.82 7.62
N THR A 192 1.11 7.43 7.74
CA THR A 192 2.27 8.35 7.90
C THR A 192 2.37 9.34 6.74
N ILE A 193 2.08 8.87 5.52
CA ILE A 193 1.87 9.74 4.35
C ILE A 193 0.36 9.87 4.18
N SER A 194 -0.14 11.08 4.44
CA SER A 194 -1.57 11.33 4.55
C SER A 194 -2.21 11.54 3.19
N GLU A 195 -3.30 10.82 2.94
CA GLU A 195 -4.23 11.04 1.84
C GLU A 195 -5.58 11.61 2.37
N ASP A 196 -5.54 12.34 3.50
CA ASP A 196 -6.74 12.78 4.22
C ASP A 196 -7.66 13.66 3.36
N ALA A 197 -7.10 14.48 2.48
CA ALA A 197 -7.87 15.36 1.60
C ALA A 197 -8.77 14.59 0.64
N ILE A 198 -8.22 13.60 -0.09
CA ILE A 198 -8.99 12.79 -1.04
C ILE A 198 -9.97 11.86 -0.31
N LEU A 199 -9.55 11.29 0.83
CA LEU A 199 -10.39 10.44 1.68
C LEU A 199 -11.59 11.23 2.22
N THR A 200 -11.37 12.44 2.70
CA THR A 200 -12.42 13.34 3.21
C THR A 200 -13.36 13.78 2.09
N ALA A 201 -12.83 14.15 0.93
CA ALA A 201 -13.65 14.51 -0.23
C ALA A 201 -14.54 13.34 -0.69
N PHE A 202 -13.98 12.13 -0.72
CA PHE A 202 -14.72 10.94 -1.11
C PHE A 202 -15.82 10.61 -0.09
N GLU A 203 -15.52 10.73 1.21
CA GLU A 203 -16.48 10.54 2.29
C GLU A 203 -17.63 11.57 2.21
N TRP A 204 -17.33 12.85 1.97
CA TRP A 204 -18.37 13.89 1.80
C TRP A 204 -19.25 13.63 0.58
N ARG A 205 -18.68 13.12 -0.50
CA ARG A 205 -19.40 12.93 -1.76
C ARG A 205 -20.18 11.63 -1.83
N TYR A 206 -19.61 10.53 -1.29
CA TYR A 206 -20.12 9.18 -1.48
C TYR A 206 -20.45 8.43 -0.16
N GLY A 207 -20.22 9.06 1.01
CA GLY A 207 -20.57 8.49 2.32
C GLY A 207 -19.64 7.37 2.80
N LEU A 208 -18.49 7.18 2.16
CA LEU A 208 -17.50 6.16 2.51
C LEU A 208 -16.10 6.78 2.53
N ARG A 209 -15.31 6.51 3.58
CA ARG A 209 -13.91 6.93 3.62
C ARG A 209 -13.05 5.98 2.79
N ALA A 210 -12.74 6.38 1.57
CA ALA A 210 -12.02 5.61 0.56
C ALA A 210 -11.46 6.55 -0.52
N MET A 211 -10.79 6.02 -1.54
CA MET A 211 -10.35 6.77 -2.71
C MET A 211 -11.07 6.25 -3.97
N PRO A 212 -11.28 7.09 -4.99
CA PRO A 212 -11.79 6.60 -6.27
C PRO A 212 -10.76 5.70 -6.96
N ASP A 213 -11.25 4.77 -7.77
CA ASP A 213 -10.39 3.98 -8.67
C ASP A 213 -10.15 4.76 -9.96
N TYR A 214 -8.88 4.91 -10.36
CA TYR A 214 -8.47 5.60 -11.56
C TYR A 214 -7.83 4.62 -12.55
N ASP A 215 -8.40 4.52 -13.76
CA ASP A 215 -7.87 3.69 -14.85
C ASP A 215 -7.30 4.57 -15.97
N PHE A 216 -6.02 4.88 -15.87
CA PHE A 216 -5.30 5.71 -16.84
C PHE A 216 -5.23 5.10 -18.25
N SER A 217 -5.40 3.77 -18.37
CA SER A 217 -5.33 3.07 -19.66
C SER A 217 -6.49 3.43 -20.61
N LYS A 218 -7.61 3.88 -20.05
CA LYS A 218 -8.82 4.28 -20.81
C LYS A 218 -8.79 5.73 -21.26
N ALA A 219 -7.94 6.56 -20.65
CA ALA A 219 -7.89 8.00 -20.93
C ALA A 219 -7.22 8.30 -22.28
N LYS A 220 -7.84 9.20 -23.05
CA LYS A 220 -7.24 9.82 -24.24
C LYS A 220 -6.71 11.22 -23.97
N LEU A 221 -7.28 11.89 -22.99
CA LEU A 221 -6.78 13.15 -22.46
C LEU A 221 -6.68 13.05 -20.96
N ILE A 222 -5.49 13.27 -20.44
CA ILE A 222 -5.20 13.35 -19.01
C ILE A 222 -4.84 14.78 -18.69
N VAL A 223 -5.54 15.39 -17.74
CA VAL A 223 -5.21 16.71 -17.19
C VAL A 223 -4.94 16.53 -15.70
N SER A 224 -3.72 16.81 -15.30
CA SER A 224 -3.27 16.67 -13.93
C SER A 224 -2.97 18.06 -13.33
N PHE A 225 -3.51 18.31 -12.16
CA PHE A 225 -3.26 19.48 -11.34
C PHE A 225 -2.42 19.06 -10.13
N ASP A 226 -1.10 19.17 -10.25
CA ASP A 226 -0.12 18.86 -9.20
C ASP A 226 -0.10 17.38 -8.72
N ALA A 227 -0.70 16.45 -9.47
CA ALA A 227 -0.65 15.04 -9.13
C ALA A 227 0.55 14.35 -9.79
N ASP A 228 1.51 13.88 -8.96
CA ASP A 228 2.65 13.08 -9.43
C ASP A 228 2.30 11.59 -9.49
N PHE A 229 1.36 11.24 -10.39
CA PHE A 229 0.82 9.87 -10.50
C PHE A 229 1.80 8.85 -11.10
N LEU A 230 2.95 9.27 -11.62
CA LEU A 230 4.08 8.38 -11.96
C LEU A 230 5.04 8.18 -10.78
N GLY A 231 4.83 8.91 -9.69
CA GLY A 231 5.47 8.72 -8.40
C GLY A 231 4.57 7.97 -7.42
N ASP A 232 4.62 8.37 -6.15
CA ASP A 232 3.88 7.70 -5.06
C ASP A 232 2.47 8.30 -4.78
N TRP A 233 1.93 9.13 -5.66
CA TRP A 233 0.60 9.75 -5.49
C TRP A 233 -0.48 8.67 -5.25
N ASN A 234 -1.29 8.86 -4.19
CA ASN A 234 -2.30 7.89 -3.74
C ASN A 234 -1.76 6.45 -3.53
N GLY A 235 -0.46 6.31 -3.23
CA GLY A 235 0.20 5.02 -3.08
C GLY A 235 0.77 4.41 -4.35
N GLY A 236 0.75 5.14 -5.49
CA GLY A 236 1.35 4.72 -6.76
C GLY A 236 0.56 3.65 -7.52
N GLY A 237 1.18 3.08 -8.54
CA GLY A 237 0.60 1.96 -9.29
C GLY A 237 -0.12 2.34 -10.57
N TYR A 238 -0.09 3.61 -10.96
CA TYR A 238 -0.76 4.11 -12.16
C TYR A 238 0.10 4.06 -13.42
N GLU A 239 1.40 3.80 -13.29
CA GLU A 239 2.41 3.85 -14.35
C GLU A 239 2.09 2.87 -15.49
N ALA A 240 1.65 1.66 -15.14
CA ALA A 240 1.32 0.63 -16.12
C ALA A 240 0.12 1.04 -17.01
N GLY A 241 -0.92 1.58 -16.41
CA GLY A 241 -2.10 2.10 -17.11
C GLY A 241 -1.75 3.30 -17.99
N TYR A 242 -0.97 4.24 -17.44
CA TYR A 242 -0.47 5.38 -18.21
C TYR A 242 0.38 4.94 -19.40
N ALA A 243 1.38 4.08 -19.18
CA ALA A 243 2.26 3.58 -20.24
C ALA A 243 1.48 2.88 -21.36
N GLN A 244 0.44 2.10 -21.01
CA GLN A 244 -0.42 1.46 -21.99
C GLN A 244 -1.14 2.48 -22.90
N GLY A 245 -1.61 3.60 -22.35
CA GLY A 245 -2.21 4.69 -23.10
C GLY A 245 -1.22 5.45 -23.99
N ARG A 246 0.08 5.38 -23.67
CA ARG A 246 1.19 6.06 -24.39
C ARG A 246 1.75 5.24 -25.55
N ILE A 247 1.30 4.00 -25.76
CA ILE A 247 1.70 3.20 -26.92
C ILE A 247 0.90 3.67 -28.14
N PRO A 248 1.57 4.21 -29.20
CA PRO A 248 0.89 4.67 -30.38
C PRO A 248 0.17 3.52 -31.11
N SER A 249 -1.11 3.70 -31.43
CA SER A 249 -1.84 2.74 -32.25
C SER A 249 -2.57 3.42 -33.40
N LYS A 250 -2.64 2.75 -34.56
CA LYS A 250 -3.38 3.29 -35.73
C LYS A 250 -4.86 3.48 -35.45
N ALA A 251 -5.46 2.62 -34.60
CA ALA A 251 -6.88 2.66 -34.29
C ALA A 251 -7.23 3.73 -33.23
N ASN A 252 -6.37 3.91 -32.23
CA ASN A 252 -6.69 4.69 -31.04
C ASN A 252 -5.81 5.92 -30.80
N GLY A 253 -4.75 6.11 -31.62
CA GLY A 253 -3.76 7.14 -31.36
C GLY A 253 -2.99 6.90 -30.05
N MET A 254 -2.39 7.95 -29.53
CA MET A 254 -1.71 8.01 -28.24
C MET A 254 -2.48 8.94 -27.31
N SER A 255 -2.51 8.67 -26.02
CA SER A 255 -3.10 9.58 -25.03
C SER A 255 -2.31 10.89 -24.97
N ARG A 256 -3.00 12.01 -24.75
CA ARG A 256 -2.40 13.33 -24.52
C ARG A 256 -2.41 13.61 -23.00
N HIS A 257 -1.30 14.13 -22.49
CA HIS A 257 -1.15 14.48 -21.09
C HIS A 257 -0.76 15.94 -20.91
N ILE A 258 -1.52 16.69 -20.12
CA ILE A 258 -1.28 18.06 -19.73
C ILE A 258 -1.06 18.09 -18.22
N GLN A 259 0.10 18.62 -17.80
CA GLN A 259 0.46 18.74 -16.37
C GLN A 259 0.53 20.21 -15.98
N LEU A 260 -0.21 20.59 -14.92
CA LEU A 260 -0.12 21.90 -14.28
C LEU A 260 0.48 21.67 -12.89
N GLU A 261 1.67 22.23 -12.63
CA GLU A 261 2.39 21.95 -11.38
C GLU A 261 3.39 23.06 -11.03
N ALA A 262 3.76 23.14 -9.75
CA ALA A 262 4.77 24.08 -9.28
C ALA A 262 6.19 23.52 -9.49
N ASN A 263 6.44 22.33 -8.97
CA ASN A 263 7.73 21.63 -9.11
C ASN A 263 7.73 20.73 -10.34
N LEU A 264 8.89 20.52 -10.94
CA LEU A 264 9.03 19.53 -12.00
C LEU A 264 9.03 18.12 -11.39
N SER A 265 7.88 17.46 -11.50
CA SER A 265 7.70 16.07 -11.05
C SER A 265 8.11 15.08 -12.13
N LEU A 266 8.18 13.78 -11.77
CA LEU A 266 8.36 12.71 -12.74
C LEU A 266 7.21 12.69 -13.77
N THR A 267 6.00 12.94 -13.31
CA THR A 267 4.80 13.06 -14.13
C THR A 267 4.89 14.24 -15.09
N GLY A 268 5.31 15.41 -14.60
CA GLY A 268 5.48 16.60 -15.43
C GLY A 268 6.57 16.49 -16.47
N ALA A 269 7.64 15.74 -16.16
CA ALA A 269 8.71 15.46 -17.12
C ALA A 269 8.26 14.57 -18.31
N ASN A 270 7.18 13.80 -18.12
CA ASN A 270 6.59 12.92 -19.14
C ASN A 270 5.35 13.51 -19.82
N ALA A 271 4.94 14.75 -19.48
CA ALA A 271 3.78 15.39 -20.06
C ALA A 271 4.04 15.89 -21.49
N ASP A 272 2.99 15.88 -22.35
CA ASP A 272 3.04 16.50 -23.67
C ASP A 272 3.03 18.02 -23.59
N GLU A 273 2.35 18.55 -22.57
CA GLU A 273 2.30 19.98 -22.27
C GLU A 273 2.40 20.17 -20.76
N ARG A 274 3.47 20.85 -20.32
CA ARG A 274 3.66 21.23 -18.91
C ARG A 274 3.46 22.74 -18.75
N ILE A 275 2.62 23.13 -17.77
CA ILE A 275 2.36 24.50 -17.42
C ILE A 275 2.87 24.73 -15.99
N ALA A 276 3.99 25.45 -15.87
CA ALA A 276 4.56 25.80 -14.58
C ALA A 276 3.74 26.92 -13.93
N LEU A 277 3.22 26.64 -12.74
CA LEU A 277 2.37 27.55 -11.96
C LEU A 277 2.76 27.50 -10.49
N THR A 278 2.50 28.57 -9.73
CA THR A 278 2.61 28.51 -8.28
C THR A 278 1.49 27.62 -7.69
N PRO A 279 1.65 27.07 -6.46
CA PRO A 279 0.61 26.22 -5.86
C PRO A 279 -0.77 26.92 -5.79
N ASP A 280 -0.82 28.21 -5.49
CA ASP A 280 -2.07 28.99 -5.50
C ASP A 280 -2.67 29.12 -6.90
N GLN A 281 -1.81 29.29 -7.92
CA GLN A 281 -2.27 29.35 -9.31
C GLN A 281 -2.79 27.98 -9.80
N VAL A 282 -2.21 26.86 -9.35
CA VAL A 282 -2.72 25.53 -9.68
C VAL A 282 -4.12 25.33 -9.09
N LYS A 283 -4.35 25.73 -7.84
CA LYS A 283 -5.69 25.73 -7.21
C LYS A 283 -6.71 26.52 -8.02
N LYS A 284 -6.34 27.76 -8.38
CA LYS A 284 -7.20 28.63 -9.19
C LYS A 284 -7.45 28.04 -10.58
N ALA A 285 -6.41 27.49 -11.22
CA ALA A 285 -6.54 26.85 -12.53
C ALA A 285 -7.55 25.71 -12.52
N LEU A 286 -7.55 24.87 -11.48
CA LEU A 286 -8.53 23.78 -11.32
C LEU A 286 -9.96 24.35 -11.20
N ALA A 287 -10.16 25.36 -10.37
CA ALA A 287 -11.48 25.98 -10.19
C ALA A 287 -11.99 26.65 -11.49
N TYR A 288 -11.14 27.40 -12.20
CA TYR A 288 -11.52 28.02 -13.48
C TYR A 288 -11.77 26.96 -14.56
N CYS A 289 -10.98 25.89 -14.61
CA CYS A 289 -11.20 24.80 -15.54
C CYS A 289 -12.61 24.20 -15.37
N PHE A 290 -13.06 24.02 -14.13
CA PHE A 290 -14.41 23.56 -13.83
C PHE A 290 -15.49 24.57 -14.27
N GLN A 291 -15.29 25.86 -14.00
CA GLN A 291 -16.22 26.92 -14.40
C GLN A 291 -16.40 26.97 -15.91
N TYR A 292 -15.29 27.01 -16.68
CA TYR A 292 -15.34 27.03 -18.14
C TYR A 292 -15.96 25.78 -18.73
N LEU A 293 -15.71 24.61 -18.10
CA LEU A 293 -16.33 23.36 -18.51
C LEU A 293 -17.86 23.38 -18.33
N LYS A 294 -18.35 23.98 -17.25
CA LYS A 294 -19.78 24.14 -16.95
C LYS A 294 -20.44 25.25 -17.78
N GLY A 295 -19.69 26.09 -18.46
CA GLY A 295 -20.20 27.20 -19.26
C GLY A 295 -20.65 28.40 -18.42
N PHE A 296 -20.10 28.57 -17.21
CA PHE A 296 -20.32 29.79 -16.45
C PHE A 296 -19.56 30.96 -17.13
N GLU A 297 -20.27 32.01 -17.49
CA GLU A 297 -19.67 33.25 -18.02
C GLU A 297 -18.88 33.97 -16.89
N GLU A 298 -17.89 34.77 -17.31
CA GLU A 298 -17.05 35.54 -16.41
C GLU A 298 -17.90 36.44 -15.53
N ASN A 299 -17.82 36.28 -14.19
CA ASN A 299 -18.25 37.25 -13.22
C ASN A 299 -17.01 37.99 -12.74
N GLU A 300 -17.13 39.33 -12.56
CA GLU A 300 -16.05 40.20 -12.09
C GLU A 300 -15.38 39.77 -10.78
N GLN A 301 -16.01 38.88 -10.02
CA GLN A 301 -15.49 38.30 -8.78
C GLN A 301 -14.44 37.20 -8.96
N PHE A 302 -14.25 36.66 -10.18
CA PHE A 302 -13.37 35.54 -10.46
C PHE A 302 -12.40 35.85 -11.61
N HIS A 303 -11.59 36.87 -11.44
CA HIS A 303 -10.47 37.11 -12.36
C HIS A 303 -9.20 36.44 -11.87
N PHE A 304 -8.52 35.73 -12.78
CA PHE A 304 -7.11 35.41 -12.58
C PHE A 304 -6.38 36.77 -12.41
N PRO A 305 -5.68 37.01 -11.29
CA PRO A 305 -4.97 38.29 -11.14
C PRO A 305 -3.97 38.42 -12.29
N THR A 306 -4.30 39.29 -13.25
CA THR A 306 -3.43 39.62 -14.40
C THR A 306 -2.13 40.31 -13.98
N SER A 307 -1.98 40.62 -12.71
CA SER A 307 -0.83 41.37 -12.15
C SER A 307 0.50 40.61 -12.12
N ILE A 308 0.56 39.32 -12.49
CA ILE A 308 1.79 38.54 -12.40
C ILE A 308 2.43 38.26 -13.77
N ILE A 309 1.76 38.53 -14.87
CA ILE A 309 2.38 38.41 -16.20
C ILE A 309 2.27 39.75 -16.89
N LYS A 310 3.40 40.48 -17.03
CA LYS A 310 3.47 41.62 -17.93
C LYS A 310 2.90 41.18 -19.28
N LYS A 311 1.85 41.86 -19.76
CA LYS A 311 1.36 41.78 -21.13
C LYS A 311 2.52 42.13 -22.07
N GLU A 312 3.27 41.18 -22.51
CA GLU A 312 4.01 41.30 -23.77
C GLU A 312 2.98 41.03 -24.88
N GLU A 313 2.82 41.99 -25.76
CA GLU A 313 1.97 41.88 -26.96
C GLU A 313 2.30 40.58 -27.68
N ASN A 314 1.28 39.68 -27.84
CA ASN A 314 1.31 38.36 -28.45
C ASN A 314 1.62 37.14 -27.54
N LYS A 315 1.60 37.20 -26.22
CA LYS A 315 1.71 35.98 -25.37
C LYS A 315 0.34 35.48 -24.92
N VAL A 316 0.12 34.17 -25.18
CA VAL A 316 -1.03 33.42 -24.66
C VAL A 316 -1.05 33.48 -23.15
N THR A 317 -2.14 33.93 -22.55
CA THR A 317 -2.28 34.04 -21.09
C THR A 317 -2.51 32.68 -20.45
N ILE A 318 -2.30 32.55 -19.12
CA ILE A 318 -2.63 31.31 -18.38
C ILE A 318 -4.13 31.02 -18.52
N GLU A 319 -4.95 32.03 -18.47
CA GLU A 319 -6.40 31.92 -18.65
C GLU A 319 -6.78 31.34 -20.01
N ASP A 320 -6.17 31.79 -21.12
CA ASP A 320 -6.38 31.24 -22.44
C ASP A 320 -6.01 29.75 -22.49
N LYS A 321 -4.93 29.36 -21.82
CA LYS A 321 -4.54 27.94 -21.69
C LYS A 321 -5.58 27.14 -20.94
N ILE A 322 -6.14 27.65 -19.84
CA ILE A 322 -7.18 26.97 -19.06
C ILE A 322 -8.49 26.86 -19.88
N LYS A 323 -8.89 27.91 -20.59
CA LYS A 323 -10.03 27.89 -21.51
C LYS A 323 -9.84 26.82 -22.60
N LYS A 324 -8.64 26.74 -23.17
CA LYS A 324 -8.27 25.69 -24.14
C LYS A 324 -8.36 24.30 -23.52
N ILE A 325 -7.82 24.08 -22.31
CA ILE A 325 -7.90 22.81 -21.59
C ILE A 325 -9.36 22.42 -21.35
N ALA A 326 -10.21 23.32 -20.88
CA ALA A 326 -11.63 23.06 -20.67
C ALA A 326 -12.34 22.65 -22.00
N SER A 327 -11.98 23.32 -23.10
CA SER A 327 -12.49 22.96 -24.45
C SER A 327 -12.02 21.58 -24.89
N GLU A 328 -10.74 21.24 -24.66
CA GLU A 328 -10.18 19.92 -24.97
C GLU A 328 -10.84 18.83 -24.11
N LEU A 329 -11.07 19.08 -22.81
CA LEU A 329 -11.80 18.17 -21.92
C LEU A 329 -13.24 17.92 -22.40
N LYS A 330 -13.96 18.98 -22.79
CA LYS A 330 -15.31 18.88 -23.34
C LYS A 330 -15.34 18.05 -24.63
N LYS A 331 -14.35 18.23 -25.51
CA LYS A 331 -14.20 17.46 -26.74
C LYS A 331 -13.86 15.98 -26.48
N ALA A 332 -12.99 15.71 -25.51
CA ALA A 332 -12.61 14.34 -25.14
C ALA A 332 -13.74 13.60 -24.41
N GLY A 333 -14.59 14.32 -23.67
CA GLY A 333 -15.77 13.79 -22.99
C GLY A 333 -15.42 12.60 -22.09
N ARG A 334 -16.09 11.48 -22.27
CA ARG A 334 -15.90 10.26 -21.48
C ARG A 334 -14.48 9.68 -21.51
N LYS A 335 -13.67 10.07 -22.48
CA LYS A 335 -12.26 9.64 -22.60
C LYS A 335 -11.26 10.60 -21.93
N ALA A 336 -11.75 11.59 -21.21
CA ALA A 336 -10.92 12.48 -20.42
C ALA A 336 -10.81 11.98 -18.97
N LEU A 337 -9.66 12.27 -18.36
CA LEU A 337 -9.40 12.05 -16.94
C LEU A 337 -8.81 13.31 -16.35
N VAL A 338 -9.38 13.78 -15.24
CA VAL A 338 -8.83 14.88 -14.44
C VAL A 338 -8.44 14.36 -13.07
N VAL A 339 -7.20 14.62 -12.66
CA VAL A 339 -6.67 14.26 -11.34
C VAL A 339 -6.04 15.47 -10.68
N THR A 340 -5.98 15.46 -9.36
CA THR A 340 -5.30 16.51 -8.61
C THR A 340 -4.50 15.94 -7.43
N GLY A 341 -3.30 16.50 -7.21
CA GLY A 341 -2.46 16.26 -6.05
C GLY A 341 -2.57 17.37 -4.99
N ILE A 342 -3.50 18.31 -5.18
CA ILE A 342 -3.69 19.40 -4.23
C ILE A 342 -4.25 18.82 -2.92
N ASP A 343 -3.54 19.06 -1.81
CA ASP A 343 -3.95 18.65 -0.47
C ASP A 343 -5.07 19.56 0.09
N SER A 344 -6.26 19.42 -0.51
CA SER A 344 -7.49 20.10 -0.11
C SER A 344 -8.70 19.28 -0.54
N ALA A 345 -9.59 18.97 0.40
CA ALA A 345 -10.81 18.22 0.14
C ALA A 345 -11.69 18.91 -0.92
N GLU A 346 -11.75 20.23 -0.92
CA GLU A 346 -12.51 21.01 -1.90
C GLU A 346 -11.90 20.87 -3.31
N ALA A 347 -10.57 20.86 -3.44
CA ALA A 347 -9.91 20.67 -4.73
C ALA A 347 -10.18 19.26 -5.26
N GLN A 348 -10.14 18.25 -4.40
CA GLN A 348 -10.48 16.86 -4.76
C GLN A 348 -11.95 16.76 -5.21
N LEU A 349 -12.89 17.42 -4.50
CA LEU A 349 -14.30 17.46 -4.91
C LEU A 349 -14.50 18.09 -6.29
N ILE A 350 -13.75 19.16 -6.61
CA ILE A 350 -13.80 19.77 -7.94
C ILE A 350 -13.33 18.78 -9.01
N ALA A 351 -12.23 18.06 -8.77
CA ALA A 351 -11.74 17.04 -9.71
C ALA A 351 -12.77 15.89 -9.89
N PHE A 352 -13.42 15.45 -8.81
CA PHE A 352 -14.51 14.46 -8.91
C PHE A 352 -15.68 15.00 -9.73
N ALA A 353 -16.11 16.24 -9.47
CA ALA A 353 -17.21 16.88 -10.18
C ALA A 353 -16.93 17.06 -11.67
N ILE A 354 -15.67 17.33 -12.07
CA ILE A 354 -15.25 17.37 -13.47
C ILE A 354 -15.38 15.97 -14.10
N ASN A 355 -14.85 14.95 -13.47
CA ASN A 355 -14.90 13.57 -13.99
C ASN A 355 -16.35 13.05 -14.09
N GLU A 356 -17.19 13.35 -13.12
CA GLU A 356 -18.61 13.03 -13.14
C GLU A 356 -19.35 13.77 -14.28
N HIS A 357 -19.08 15.06 -14.46
CA HIS A 357 -19.68 15.86 -15.52
C HIS A 357 -19.30 15.34 -16.91
N LEU A 358 -18.05 14.91 -17.08
CA LEU A 358 -17.55 14.29 -18.31
C LEU A 358 -18.01 12.84 -18.47
N GLN A 359 -18.57 12.23 -17.43
CA GLN A 359 -18.87 10.80 -17.36
C GLN A 359 -17.63 9.95 -17.67
N SER A 360 -16.49 10.33 -17.08
CA SER A 360 -15.19 9.72 -17.37
C SER A 360 -15.19 8.22 -17.14
N GLU A 361 -14.81 7.45 -18.16
CA GLU A 361 -14.65 5.99 -18.07
C GLU A 361 -13.39 5.59 -17.27
N SER A 362 -12.51 6.55 -17.02
CA SER A 362 -11.27 6.39 -16.26
C SER A 362 -11.43 6.67 -14.77
N PHE A 363 -12.61 7.09 -14.31
CA PHE A 363 -12.91 7.44 -12.93
C PHE A 363 -14.07 6.56 -12.43
N SER A 364 -13.82 5.76 -11.39
CA SER A 364 -14.85 4.88 -10.81
C SER A 364 -14.97 5.06 -9.30
N PRO A 365 -16.02 5.75 -8.83
CA PRO A 365 -16.36 5.77 -7.40
C PRO A 365 -17.08 4.49 -6.94
N GLN A 366 -17.56 3.63 -7.85
CA GLN A 366 -18.29 2.40 -7.54
C GLN A 366 -17.36 1.26 -7.10
N THR A 367 -16.09 1.33 -7.47
CA THR A 367 -15.05 0.36 -7.08
C THR A 367 -13.94 1.07 -6.28
N PRO A 368 -14.27 1.70 -5.14
CA PRO A 368 -13.31 2.53 -4.42
C PRO A 368 -12.10 1.71 -3.94
N VAL A 369 -10.94 2.37 -3.93
CA VAL A 369 -9.69 1.83 -3.39
C VAL A 369 -9.72 1.94 -1.87
N LEU A 370 -9.40 0.84 -1.18
CA LEU A 370 -9.56 0.69 0.28
C LEU A 370 -8.22 0.60 1.03
N THR A 371 -7.10 0.79 0.34
CA THR A 371 -5.75 0.69 0.90
C THR A 371 -5.28 1.95 1.64
N ARG A 372 -6.13 2.97 1.75
CA ARG A 372 -5.93 4.18 2.56
C ARG A 372 -7.22 4.50 3.30
N LYS A 373 -7.09 4.71 4.62
CA LYS A 373 -8.20 5.09 5.51
C LYS A 373 -7.78 6.03 6.64
N GLY A 374 -6.52 6.44 6.64
CA GLY A 374 -5.98 7.32 7.67
C GLY A 374 -6.90 8.51 7.94
N ASN A 375 -7.08 8.87 9.22
CA ASN A 375 -7.97 9.94 9.66
C ASN A 375 -7.23 10.87 10.63
N VAL A 376 -6.80 12.01 10.12
CA VAL A 376 -6.05 13.00 10.89
C VAL A 376 -6.86 13.56 12.07
N LYS A 377 -8.18 13.77 11.90
CA LYS A 377 -9.04 14.25 12.98
C LYS A 377 -9.16 13.22 14.10
N ALA A 378 -9.29 11.94 13.76
CA ALA A 378 -9.33 10.87 14.75
C ALA A 378 -8.01 10.74 15.52
N LEU A 379 -6.87 10.92 14.84
CA LEU A 379 -5.56 10.97 15.49
C LEU A 379 -5.47 12.17 16.45
N GLN A 380 -5.85 13.37 16.03
CA GLN A 380 -5.85 14.57 16.88
C GLN A 380 -6.73 14.40 18.12
N GLN A 381 -7.90 13.78 17.95
CA GLN A 381 -8.77 13.45 19.08
C GLN A 381 -8.13 12.43 20.02
N LEU A 382 -7.44 11.41 19.50
CA LEU A 382 -6.69 10.46 20.31
C LEU A 382 -5.60 11.14 21.15
N LEU A 383 -4.82 12.04 20.53
CA LEU A 383 -3.79 12.79 21.24
C LEU A 383 -4.38 13.64 22.39
N THR A 384 -5.52 14.28 22.16
CA THR A 384 -6.27 15.02 23.17
C THR A 384 -6.74 14.08 24.30
N ASP A 385 -7.34 12.94 23.95
CA ASP A 385 -7.86 11.97 24.92
C ASP A 385 -6.71 11.33 25.75
N MET A 386 -5.53 11.12 25.16
CA MET A 386 -4.32 10.67 25.89
C MET A 386 -3.86 11.72 26.88
N ASN A 387 -3.76 12.97 26.44
CA ASN A 387 -3.37 14.11 27.27
C ASN A 387 -4.26 14.26 28.50
N GLU A 388 -5.57 14.12 28.30
CA GLU A 388 -6.60 14.21 29.35
C GLU A 388 -6.73 12.95 30.23
N GLY A 389 -5.93 11.90 29.97
CA GLY A 389 -5.95 10.65 30.76
C GLY A 389 -7.20 9.77 30.54
N LYS A 390 -7.94 9.98 29.46
CA LYS A 390 -9.13 9.20 29.07
C LYS A 390 -8.78 7.83 28.50
N VAL A 391 -7.55 7.63 28.01
CA VAL A 391 -7.07 6.37 27.42
C VAL A 391 -6.51 5.49 28.52
N GLY A 392 -7.11 4.33 28.74
CA GLY A 392 -6.66 3.33 29.72
C GLY A 392 -5.67 2.34 29.14
N THR A 393 -5.85 1.99 27.86
CA THR A 393 -4.96 1.05 27.16
C THR A 393 -4.75 1.52 25.71
N LEU A 394 -3.48 1.51 25.26
CA LEU A 394 -3.12 1.86 23.89
C LEU A 394 -2.33 0.72 23.24
N PHE A 395 -2.82 0.24 22.10
CA PHE A 395 -2.12 -0.69 21.23
C PHE A 395 -1.63 0.07 20.00
N ILE A 396 -0.36 -0.06 19.65
CA ILE A 396 0.26 0.59 18.50
C ILE A 396 0.69 -0.50 17.53
N ASN A 397 0.08 -0.53 16.34
CA ASN A 397 0.30 -1.57 15.35
C ASN A 397 1.03 -1.03 14.12
N ASN A 398 2.23 -1.53 13.90
CA ASN A 398 3.04 -1.24 12.71
C ASN A 398 3.22 0.27 12.44
N LEU A 399 3.33 1.05 13.49
CA LEU A 399 3.54 2.50 13.47
C LEU A 399 4.65 2.89 14.43
N ASN A 400 5.40 3.92 14.04
CA ASN A 400 6.39 4.56 14.89
C ASN A 400 6.07 6.07 15.05
N PRO A 401 5.06 6.44 15.88
CA PRO A 401 4.64 7.83 16.06
C PRO A 401 5.77 8.73 16.59
N LEU A 402 6.71 8.21 17.40
CA LEU A 402 7.84 9.01 17.88
C LEU A 402 8.82 9.40 16.79
N TYR A 403 8.81 8.70 15.66
CA TYR A 403 9.60 9.06 14.48
C TYR A 403 8.78 9.87 13.47
N SER A 404 7.51 9.53 13.28
CA SER A 404 6.71 10.02 12.16
C SER A 404 5.85 11.26 12.47
N LEU A 405 5.56 11.54 13.75
CA LEU A 405 4.74 12.70 14.10
C LEU A 405 5.60 13.97 14.22
N PRO A 406 5.10 15.12 13.74
CA PRO A 406 5.80 16.40 13.89
C PRO A 406 6.07 16.78 15.36
N ASN A 407 5.17 16.41 16.28
CA ASN A 407 5.24 16.70 17.71
C ASN A 407 5.55 15.41 18.51
N ALA A 408 6.61 14.70 18.14
CA ALA A 408 7.01 13.45 18.77
C ALA A 408 7.20 13.54 20.30
N GLU A 409 7.77 14.66 20.77
CA GLU A 409 7.98 14.90 22.21
C GLU A 409 6.65 15.00 22.99
N ALA A 410 5.65 15.66 22.42
CA ALA A 410 4.33 15.74 23.02
C ALA A 410 3.67 14.36 23.06
N PHE A 411 3.78 13.59 21.98
CA PHE A 411 3.29 12.21 21.94
C PHE A 411 3.98 11.34 23.01
N ALA A 412 5.31 11.47 23.18
CA ALA A 412 6.06 10.74 24.22
C ALA A 412 5.58 11.09 25.63
N ALA A 413 5.30 12.38 25.89
CA ALA A 413 4.78 12.83 27.18
C ALA A 413 3.36 12.28 27.44
N ASP A 414 2.50 12.25 26.41
CA ASP A 414 1.15 11.74 26.53
C ASP A 414 1.09 10.21 26.60
N LEU A 415 2.02 9.51 25.94
CA LEU A 415 2.16 8.05 26.05
C LEU A 415 2.45 7.61 27.49
N LYS A 416 3.26 8.38 28.24
CA LYS A 416 3.55 8.12 29.66
C LYS A 416 2.31 8.27 30.57
N LYS A 417 1.28 9.00 30.15
CA LYS A 417 0.02 9.13 30.88
C LYS A 417 -0.93 7.95 30.67
N VAL A 418 -0.69 7.14 29.62
CA VAL A 418 -1.47 5.94 29.35
C VAL A 418 -1.00 4.82 30.30
N PRO A 419 -1.89 4.28 31.16
CA PRO A 419 -1.50 3.29 32.17
C PRO A 419 -0.90 2.01 31.61
N PHE A 420 -1.31 1.61 30.39
CA PHE A 420 -0.81 0.41 29.74
C PHE A 420 -0.75 0.61 28.23
N SER A 421 0.44 0.35 27.66
CA SER A 421 0.65 0.47 26.22
C SER A 421 1.44 -0.73 25.69
N VAL A 422 1.07 -1.18 24.47
CA VAL A 422 1.73 -2.29 23.77
C VAL A 422 2.08 -1.87 22.35
N SER A 423 3.33 -2.06 21.96
CA SER A 423 3.74 -1.92 20.57
C SER A 423 3.80 -3.29 19.90
N PHE A 424 3.13 -3.40 18.75
CA PHE A 424 3.23 -4.54 17.83
C PHE A 424 4.20 -4.21 16.69
N ALA A 425 5.38 -3.76 17.00
CA ALA A 425 6.42 -3.49 16.02
C ALA A 425 7.27 -4.74 15.77
N MET A 426 7.73 -4.91 14.53
CA MET A 426 8.64 -6.01 14.17
C MET A 426 10.05 -5.80 14.74
N ARG A 427 10.40 -4.54 15.04
CA ARG A 427 11.69 -4.10 15.60
C ARG A 427 11.46 -3.23 16.84
N ALA A 428 12.48 -3.13 17.69
CA ALA A 428 12.46 -2.20 18.82
C ALA A 428 12.74 -0.78 18.33
N ASP A 429 11.74 -0.15 17.68
CA ASP A 429 11.80 1.25 17.28
C ASP A 429 11.64 2.21 18.48
N GLU A 430 11.74 3.51 18.23
CA GLU A 430 11.67 4.56 19.25
C GLU A 430 10.37 4.49 20.05
N THR A 431 9.26 4.16 19.39
CA THR A 431 7.96 4.02 20.06
C THR A 431 7.88 2.74 20.88
N ALA A 432 8.33 1.62 20.34
CA ALA A 432 8.32 0.33 21.03
C ALA A 432 9.13 0.38 22.33
N GLN A 433 10.26 1.11 22.33
CA GLN A 433 11.11 1.29 23.52
C GLN A 433 10.45 2.12 24.63
N GLN A 434 9.43 2.91 24.34
CA GLN A 434 8.71 3.73 25.30
C GLN A 434 7.35 3.18 25.71
N THR A 435 6.88 2.09 25.09
CA THR A 435 5.66 1.40 25.50
C THR A 435 5.88 0.53 26.73
N THR A 436 4.81 0.23 27.47
CA THR A 436 4.85 -0.65 28.64
C THR A 436 5.32 -2.05 28.26
N LEU A 437 4.88 -2.55 27.13
CA LEU A 437 5.24 -3.85 26.59
C LEU A 437 5.52 -3.76 25.09
N TRP A 438 6.44 -4.56 24.62
CA TRP A 438 6.67 -4.79 23.22
C TRP A 438 6.36 -6.24 22.86
N ALA A 439 5.43 -6.45 21.94
CA ALA A 439 4.95 -7.73 21.43
C ALA A 439 5.37 -7.88 19.95
N PRO A 440 6.55 -8.44 19.66
CA PRO A 440 7.10 -8.48 18.31
C PRO A 440 6.21 -9.30 17.37
N GLN A 441 5.91 -8.69 16.21
CA GLN A 441 5.13 -9.35 15.15
C GLN A 441 6.01 -10.18 14.22
N PRO A 442 5.46 -11.26 13.62
CA PRO A 442 6.09 -11.95 12.50
C PRO A 442 6.08 -11.07 11.25
N HIS A 443 6.97 -11.38 10.33
CA HIS A 443 6.99 -10.79 9.01
C HIS A 443 5.76 -11.23 8.19
N TYR A 444 5.33 -10.45 7.18
CA TYR A 444 4.17 -10.82 6.36
C TYR A 444 4.35 -12.16 5.62
N LEU A 445 5.59 -12.55 5.30
CA LEU A 445 5.91 -13.86 4.72
C LEU A 445 5.82 -15.03 5.72
N GLU A 446 5.60 -14.73 7.00
CA GLU A 446 5.41 -15.68 8.10
C GLU A 446 3.95 -15.69 8.62
N SER A 447 3.06 -14.89 8.01
CA SER A 447 1.75 -14.54 8.57
C SER A 447 0.61 -14.90 7.64
N TRP A 448 -0.55 -15.21 8.23
CA TRP A 448 -1.82 -15.30 7.53
C TRP A 448 -2.57 -13.98 7.57
N GLY A 449 -3.29 -13.66 6.50
CA GLY A 449 -4.12 -12.45 6.42
C GLY A 449 -4.94 -12.39 5.16
N ASP A 450 -5.65 -11.27 5.02
CA ASP A 450 -6.38 -10.91 3.81
C ASP A 450 -6.29 -9.40 3.57
N ILE A 451 -6.53 -8.99 2.34
CA ILE A 451 -6.59 -7.59 1.92
C ILE A 451 -7.77 -7.42 1.00
N GLU A 452 -8.50 -6.33 1.14
CA GLU A 452 -9.40 -5.82 0.11
C GLU A 452 -8.77 -4.57 -0.51
N PHE A 453 -8.10 -4.74 -1.66
CA PHE A 453 -7.40 -3.64 -2.36
C PHE A 453 -8.36 -2.56 -2.81
N LYS A 454 -9.45 -2.97 -3.42
CA LYS A 454 -10.59 -2.15 -3.80
C LYS A 454 -11.87 -2.96 -3.68
N TYR A 455 -12.98 -2.30 -3.61
CA TYR A 455 -14.28 -2.95 -3.38
C TYR A 455 -14.49 -4.18 -4.28
N GLY A 456 -14.71 -5.33 -3.64
CA GLY A 456 -14.92 -6.61 -4.30
C GLY A 456 -13.65 -7.32 -4.80
N HIS A 457 -12.44 -6.77 -4.57
CA HIS A 457 -11.17 -7.37 -5.02
C HIS A 457 -10.30 -7.72 -3.81
N TYR A 458 -10.25 -9.02 -3.53
CA TYR A 458 -9.58 -9.57 -2.35
C TYR A 458 -8.28 -10.25 -2.71
N GLY A 459 -7.28 -10.14 -1.85
CA GLY A 459 -6.06 -10.91 -1.85
C GLY A 459 -5.91 -11.68 -0.54
N LEU A 460 -5.38 -12.89 -0.60
CA LEU A 460 -5.02 -13.67 0.58
C LEU A 460 -3.53 -13.54 0.85
N MET A 461 -3.19 -13.34 2.11
CA MET A 461 -1.82 -13.43 2.60
C MET A 461 -1.61 -14.85 3.14
N GLN A 462 -0.65 -15.57 2.59
CA GLN A 462 -0.24 -16.87 3.10
C GLN A 462 1.24 -16.87 3.45
N PRO A 463 1.66 -17.53 4.54
CA PRO A 463 3.05 -17.63 4.90
C PRO A 463 3.81 -18.45 3.85
N CYS A 464 5.00 -17.98 3.48
CA CYS A 464 5.92 -18.69 2.59
C CYS A 464 7.01 -19.42 3.38
N ILE A 465 7.14 -19.14 4.67
CA ILE A 465 8.08 -19.72 5.59
C ILE A 465 7.45 -19.82 6.99
N ARG A 466 7.94 -20.75 7.82
CA ARG A 466 7.60 -20.76 9.24
C ARG A 466 8.22 -19.56 9.93
N GLN A 467 7.61 -19.12 11.02
CA GLN A 467 8.17 -18.05 11.85
C GLN A 467 9.62 -18.37 12.25
N LEU A 468 10.51 -17.41 11.99
CA LEU A 468 11.94 -17.52 12.33
C LEU A 468 12.22 -17.22 13.80
N PHE A 469 11.34 -16.46 14.44
CA PHE A 469 11.49 -16.00 15.81
C PHE A 469 10.23 -16.30 16.63
N ASN A 470 10.34 -16.19 17.95
CA ASN A 470 9.21 -16.34 18.87
C ASN A 470 8.31 -15.09 18.84
N THR A 471 7.63 -14.89 17.73
CA THR A 471 6.73 -13.77 17.46
C THR A 471 5.28 -14.24 17.41
N ARG A 472 4.31 -13.33 17.57
CA ARG A 472 2.88 -13.64 17.46
C ARG A 472 2.17 -12.51 16.71
N GLN A 473 1.28 -12.86 15.78
CA GLN A 473 0.42 -11.87 15.11
C GLN A 473 -0.45 -11.14 16.14
N TRP A 474 -0.64 -9.84 15.99
CA TRP A 474 -1.51 -9.07 16.88
C TRP A 474 -2.95 -9.60 16.89
N GLN A 475 -3.39 -10.16 15.78
CA GLN A 475 -4.70 -10.78 15.64
C GLN A 475 -4.86 -11.99 16.57
N ASP A 476 -3.83 -12.85 16.65
CA ASP A 476 -3.84 -13.98 17.58
C ASP A 476 -3.81 -13.51 19.03
N CYS A 477 -3.08 -12.42 19.34
CA CYS A 477 -3.12 -11.80 20.65
C CYS A 477 -4.53 -11.34 21.01
N PHE A 478 -5.20 -10.62 20.12
CA PHE A 478 -6.53 -10.08 20.38
C PHE A 478 -7.60 -11.17 20.45
N LEU A 479 -7.54 -12.21 19.64
CA LEU A 479 -8.42 -13.37 19.77
C LEU A 479 -8.29 -14.00 21.15
N GLN A 480 -7.06 -14.24 21.60
CA GLN A 480 -6.80 -14.82 22.92
C GLN A 480 -7.28 -13.90 24.05
N TRP A 481 -7.04 -12.58 23.96
CA TRP A 481 -7.49 -11.62 24.98
C TRP A 481 -9.00 -11.42 24.97
N ALA A 482 -9.65 -11.66 23.83
CA ALA A 482 -11.10 -11.74 23.74
C ALA A 482 -11.67 -13.04 24.33
N GLY A 483 -10.83 -14.05 24.60
CA GLY A 483 -11.24 -15.34 25.17
C GLY A 483 -11.43 -16.45 24.12
N HIS A 484 -11.07 -16.19 22.87
CA HIS A 484 -11.10 -17.19 21.80
C HIS A 484 -9.82 -18.03 21.80
N LYS A 485 -9.97 -19.35 21.60
CA LYS A 485 -8.83 -20.29 21.57
C LYS A 485 -8.33 -20.59 20.15
N GLU A 486 -9.05 -20.11 19.15
CA GLU A 486 -8.77 -20.37 17.75
C GLU A 486 -7.70 -19.43 17.23
N SER A 487 -6.87 -19.92 16.29
CA SER A 487 -5.90 -19.06 15.61
C SER A 487 -6.56 -18.12 14.60
N TYR A 488 -5.89 -17.03 14.28
CA TYR A 488 -6.36 -16.09 13.26
C TYR A 488 -6.53 -16.74 11.88
N TYR A 489 -5.69 -17.73 11.55
CA TYR A 489 -5.87 -18.55 10.34
C TYR A 489 -7.27 -19.19 10.30
N TYR A 490 -7.69 -19.78 11.42
CA TYR A 490 -9.01 -20.42 11.51
C TYR A 490 -10.14 -19.41 11.44
N PHE A 491 -9.96 -18.26 12.08
CA PHE A 491 -10.88 -17.13 12.04
C PHE A 491 -11.13 -16.64 10.60
N ILE A 492 -10.06 -16.39 9.80
CA ILE A 492 -10.17 -16.04 8.38
C ILE A 492 -10.91 -17.11 7.60
N LYS A 493 -10.58 -18.38 7.83
CA LYS A 493 -11.19 -19.51 7.12
C LYS A 493 -12.69 -19.58 7.34
N VAL A 494 -13.15 -19.39 8.56
CA VAL A 494 -14.59 -19.37 8.90
C VAL A 494 -15.28 -18.18 8.26
N LEU A 495 -14.71 -16.97 8.34
CA LEU A 495 -15.28 -15.77 7.72
C LEU A 495 -15.36 -15.87 6.19
N SER A 496 -14.35 -16.42 5.55
CA SER A 496 -14.35 -16.60 4.09
C SER A 496 -15.42 -17.59 3.64
N TRP A 497 -15.65 -18.64 4.44
CA TRP A 497 -16.69 -19.64 4.17
C TRP A 497 -18.10 -19.07 4.34
N VAL A 498 -18.33 -18.31 5.40
CA VAL A 498 -19.62 -17.63 5.64
C VAL A 498 -19.95 -16.64 4.51
N LYS A 499 -18.96 -15.84 4.08
CA LYS A 499 -19.17 -14.89 2.97
C LYS A 499 -19.39 -15.58 1.61
N SER A 500 -18.79 -16.74 1.37
CA SER A 500 -18.99 -17.51 0.12
C SER A 500 -20.36 -18.20 0.08
N SER A 501 -20.89 -18.64 1.23
CA SER A 501 -22.21 -19.27 1.34
C SER A 501 -23.37 -18.28 1.38
N ALA A 502 -23.10 -17.00 1.65
CA ALA A 502 -24.09 -15.92 1.68
C ALA A 502 -24.27 -15.20 0.33
N ARG A 503 -23.54 -15.61 -0.71
CA ARG A 503 -23.77 -15.10 -2.09
C ARG A 503 -24.83 -15.97 -2.76
N PRO A 504 -25.91 -15.36 -3.27
CA PRO A 504 -26.96 -16.08 -4.02
C PRO A 504 -26.43 -16.67 -5.31
#